data_60539572a04ca0e2a24ed4b81b1fd500
#
_entry.id   60539572a04ca0e2a24ed4b81b1fd500
#
_cell.length_a   1.000
_cell.length_b   1.000
_cell.length_c   1.000
_cell.angle_alpha   90.00
_cell.angle_beta   90.00
_cell.angle_gamma   90.00
#
_symmetry.space_group_name_H-M   'P 1'
#
loop_
_entity.id
_entity.type
_entity.pdbx_description
1 polymer ?
#
loop_
_entity_poly.entity_id
_entity_poly.type
_entity_poly.pdbx_seq_one_letter_code
_entity_poly.pdbx_strand_id
1 'polypeptide(L)'
;MRALRRRFVAAAAAAATVLVTAVSTVPVAVAATAEDGIHVVDGRLVEGDGSDLVLRGINHAHTWYPQQTQALAGIKATGANSARVVLSSGDRWTRTSPSEVGSIVDSCTTNRLVCMLEVHDTTGYGEPQYAPGSITLDRAVDYWETLYPTLAGSEDRVLVNIGNEPFGNDAATNARWASDTSAAIQRLRQIGYENTIVVDAPNWGQDWQHIMRDQAGTVFAADPDRNTVFSVHMYGVYGQASTVTSYLEHFVAAGLPIVVGEFGDTHSDGDVAEAAILSETRRLGLGYLGWSWSGNGEGVEYLDIVHDFDASRPTAWGQRLIDGQDGIRQTSQEASVFGDGTDPTDPTDPTDPTDGSCTATLVVEQAWTSGYQGQVTVRVGDEAVTSWQASWALPAGAGVSQAWHGIVSTSGSTATVTNESWNGSVAAGGTVTFGFTGSGAAPTAAPAVTCSAS
;
A
#
# COMPACT_ATOMS: atom_id res chain seq x y z
N MET A 1 -12.02 -38.41 -100.01
CA MET A 1 -11.90 -37.02 -99.52
C MET A 1 -11.37 -37.07 -98.08
N ARG A 2 -10.40 -36.31 -97.78
CA ARG A 2 -9.40 -36.44 -96.68
C ARG A 2 -9.96 -36.46 -95.27
N ALA A 3 -9.64 -37.52 -94.47
CA ALA A 3 -9.88 -37.66 -93.06
C ALA A 3 -8.77 -36.98 -92.24
N LEU A 4 -9.11 -36.07 -91.33
CA LEU A 4 -8.16 -35.46 -90.40
C LEU A 4 -8.09 -36.29 -89.10
N ARG A 5 -6.90 -36.85 -88.87
CA ARG A 5 -6.61 -37.53 -87.58
C ARG A 5 -6.26 -36.48 -86.52
N ARG A 6 -7.06 -36.44 -85.43
CA ARG A 6 -6.69 -35.70 -84.19
C ARG A 6 -5.84 -36.61 -83.30
N ARG A 7 -4.64 -36.12 -82.96
CA ARG A 7 -3.77 -36.71 -81.92
C ARG A 7 -4.17 -36.11 -80.58
N PHE A 8 -4.51 -36.98 -79.64
CA PHE A 8 -4.62 -36.57 -78.19
C PHE A 8 -3.23 -36.65 -77.59
N VAL A 9 -2.79 -35.52 -77.00
CA VAL A 9 -1.62 -35.47 -76.13
C VAL A 9 -2.14 -35.52 -74.67
N ALA A 10 -1.76 -36.58 -73.96
CA ALA A 10 -2.03 -36.73 -72.55
C ALA A 10 -0.96 -35.92 -71.76
N ALA A 11 -1.38 -34.92 -71.02
CA ALA A 11 -0.52 -34.22 -70.10
C ALA A 11 -0.63 -34.89 -68.72
N ALA A 12 0.46 -35.44 -68.25
CA ALA A 12 0.58 -35.95 -66.88
C ALA A 12 0.84 -34.73 -65.90
N ALA A 13 -0.10 -34.48 -65.02
CA ALA A 13 0.07 -33.53 -63.98
C ALA A 13 0.73 -34.20 -62.73
N ALA A 14 1.96 -33.81 -62.40
CA ALA A 14 2.63 -34.23 -61.20
C ALA A 14 2.14 -33.31 -60.06
N ALA A 15 1.40 -33.84 -59.06
CA ALA A 15 1.04 -33.15 -57.88
C ALA A 15 2.22 -33.17 -56.86
N ALA A 16 2.87 -32.04 -56.66
CA ALA A 16 3.85 -31.87 -55.60
C ALA A 16 3.12 -31.54 -54.29
N THR A 17 3.11 -32.48 -53.35
CA THR A 17 2.60 -32.27 -52.00
C THR A 17 3.65 -31.51 -51.18
N VAL A 18 3.41 -30.22 -50.90
CA VAL A 18 4.23 -29.44 -50.01
C VAL A 18 3.77 -29.74 -48.57
N LEU A 19 4.59 -30.45 -47.81
CA LEU A 19 4.39 -30.63 -46.36
C LEU A 19 4.79 -29.31 -45.66
N VAL A 20 3.82 -28.52 -45.22
CA VAL A 20 4.06 -27.36 -44.32
C VAL A 20 4.12 -27.89 -42.92
N THR A 21 5.31 -28.05 -42.36
CA THR A 21 5.51 -28.25 -40.92
C THR A 21 5.26 -26.94 -40.21
N ALA A 22 4.12 -26.82 -39.51
CA ALA A 22 3.87 -25.74 -38.58
C ALA A 22 4.81 -25.89 -37.37
N VAL A 23 5.83 -25.06 -37.31
CA VAL A 23 6.63 -24.87 -36.08
C VAL A 23 5.78 -24.07 -35.11
N SER A 24 5.17 -24.73 -34.12
CA SER A 24 4.54 -24.08 -33.00
C SER A 24 5.64 -23.45 -32.13
N THR A 25 5.85 -22.17 -32.25
CA THR A 25 6.64 -21.40 -31.28
C THR A 25 5.81 -21.31 -30.01
N VAL A 26 6.12 -22.13 -29.03
CA VAL A 26 5.66 -21.90 -27.62
C VAL A 26 6.31 -20.60 -27.20
N PRO A 27 5.54 -19.58 -26.78
CA PRO A 27 6.14 -18.39 -26.17
C PRO A 27 6.89 -18.87 -24.92
N VAL A 28 8.19 -18.71 -24.90
CA VAL A 28 8.99 -18.81 -23.67
C VAL A 28 8.52 -17.62 -22.85
N ALA A 29 7.79 -17.86 -21.78
CA ALA A 29 7.59 -16.85 -20.76
C ALA A 29 8.99 -16.47 -20.28
N VAL A 30 9.44 -15.28 -20.65
CA VAL A 30 10.59 -14.65 -20.02
C VAL A 30 10.12 -14.43 -18.59
N ALA A 31 10.70 -15.16 -17.64
CA ALA A 31 10.54 -14.83 -16.23
C ALA A 31 10.96 -13.36 -16.12
N ALA A 32 10.05 -12.50 -15.66
CA ALA A 32 10.39 -11.15 -15.31
C ALA A 32 11.54 -11.24 -14.31
N THR A 33 12.67 -10.60 -14.60
CA THR A 33 13.70 -10.37 -13.60
C THR A 33 13.00 -9.61 -12.48
N ALA A 34 13.07 -10.11 -11.24
CA ALA A 34 12.55 -9.39 -10.08
C ALA A 34 13.12 -7.97 -10.15
N GLU A 35 12.25 -6.96 -10.21
CA GLU A 35 12.67 -5.58 -10.13
C GLU A 35 13.08 -5.35 -8.67
N ASP A 36 14.22 -4.73 -8.44
CA ASP A 36 14.81 -4.59 -7.10
C ASP A 36 14.03 -3.59 -6.20
N GLY A 37 12.90 -3.03 -6.65
CA GLY A 37 12.14 -1.99 -5.96
C GLY A 37 10.62 -2.18 -5.97
N ILE A 38 9.91 -1.23 -5.36
CA ILE A 38 8.45 -1.17 -5.41
C ILE A 38 8.02 -0.85 -6.84
N HIS A 39 7.11 -1.66 -7.40
CA HIS A 39 6.68 -1.51 -8.79
C HIS A 39 5.22 -1.95 -9.01
N VAL A 40 4.68 -1.66 -10.20
CA VAL A 40 3.30 -1.97 -10.55
C VAL A 40 3.22 -3.26 -11.37
N VAL A 41 2.44 -4.23 -10.90
CA VAL A 41 2.12 -5.48 -11.60
C VAL A 41 0.60 -5.67 -11.65
N ASP A 42 0.05 -5.80 -12.85
CA ASP A 42 -1.38 -6.05 -13.07
C ASP A 42 -2.31 -5.12 -12.27
N GLY A 43 -1.97 -3.83 -12.21
CA GLY A 43 -2.75 -2.81 -11.51
C GLY A 43 -2.59 -2.83 -9.98
N ARG A 44 -1.63 -3.57 -9.45
CA ARG A 44 -1.29 -3.65 -8.02
C ARG A 44 0.10 -3.09 -7.77
N LEU A 45 0.31 -2.53 -6.59
CA LEU A 45 1.62 -2.15 -6.11
C LEU A 45 2.28 -3.37 -5.47
N VAL A 46 3.50 -3.69 -5.90
CA VAL A 46 4.21 -4.92 -5.54
C VAL A 46 5.61 -4.57 -5.06
N GLU A 47 6.12 -5.29 -4.09
CA GLU A 47 7.48 -5.17 -3.56
C GLU A 47 8.48 -5.97 -4.41
N GLY A 48 9.80 -5.73 -4.24
CA GLY A 48 10.83 -6.43 -5.00
C GLY A 48 10.84 -7.95 -4.83
N ASP A 49 10.27 -8.49 -3.77
CA ASP A 49 10.12 -9.94 -3.57
C ASP A 49 8.85 -10.53 -4.23
N GLY A 50 8.02 -9.68 -4.85
CA GLY A 50 6.79 -10.05 -5.53
C GLY A 50 5.54 -10.06 -4.63
N SER A 51 5.64 -9.70 -3.36
CA SER A 51 4.49 -9.56 -2.47
C SER A 51 3.70 -8.27 -2.74
N ASP A 52 2.39 -8.29 -2.48
CA ASP A 52 1.55 -7.10 -2.62
C ASP A 52 1.86 -6.08 -1.54
N LEU A 53 2.14 -4.84 -1.93
CA LEU A 53 2.26 -3.71 -1.02
C LEU A 53 0.93 -2.96 -0.92
N VAL A 54 0.24 -3.09 0.19
CA VAL A 54 -1.01 -2.36 0.45
C VAL A 54 -0.75 -1.28 1.49
N LEU A 55 -0.69 -0.02 1.06
CA LEU A 55 -0.41 1.11 1.94
C LEU A 55 -1.52 1.31 2.97
N ARG A 56 -1.15 1.42 4.23
CA ARG A 56 -1.99 1.76 5.37
C ARG A 56 -1.29 2.87 6.13
N GLY A 57 -1.53 4.10 5.71
CA GLY A 57 -0.66 5.20 6.09
C GLY A 57 -1.37 6.45 6.60
N ILE A 58 -0.54 7.41 6.97
CA ILE A 58 -0.93 8.71 7.48
C ILE A 58 -0.09 9.78 6.80
N ASN A 59 -0.71 10.91 6.45
CA ASN A 59 -0.03 12.08 5.94
C ASN A 59 0.65 12.85 7.09
N HIS A 60 1.89 13.32 6.87
CA HIS A 60 2.63 14.17 7.80
C HIS A 60 2.95 15.52 7.18
N ALA A 61 2.44 16.57 7.77
CA ALA A 61 2.55 17.96 7.33
C ALA A 61 3.95 18.57 7.59
N HIS A 62 5.03 17.88 7.15
CA HIS A 62 6.42 18.18 7.51
C HIS A 62 6.84 19.61 7.17
N THR A 63 6.51 20.11 5.97
CA THR A 63 6.97 21.44 5.53
C THR A 63 6.57 22.57 6.46
N TRP A 64 5.46 22.41 7.21
CA TRP A 64 5.00 23.40 8.21
C TRP A 64 5.46 23.08 9.62
N TYR A 65 5.84 21.82 9.88
CA TYR A 65 6.22 21.31 11.21
C TYR A 65 7.55 20.53 11.19
N PRO A 66 8.64 21.10 10.60
CA PRO A 66 9.91 20.38 10.46
C PRO A 66 10.56 20.03 11.82
N GLN A 67 10.15 20.70 12.91
CA GLN A 67 10.60 20.42 14.26
C GLN A 67 9.98 19.16 14.88
N GLN A 68 8.92 18.60 14.28
CA GLN A 68 8.22 17.41 14.79
C GLN A 68 8.94 16.11 14.36
N THR A 69 10.20 15.98 14.79
CA THR A 69 11.09 14.88 14.39
C THR A 69 10.63 13.49 14.85
N GLN A 70 9.69 13.42 15.80
CA GLN A 70 9.10 12.18 16.30
C GLN A 70 7.78 11.80 15.60
N ALA A 71 7.32 12.59 14.63
CA ALA A 71 6.04 12.33 13.96
C ALA A 71 6.00 10.95 13.29
N LEU A 72 7.06 10.57 12.56
CA LEU A 72 7.13 9.27 11.89
C LEU A 72 7.16 8.10 12.88
N ALA A 73 7.86 8.23 14.00
CA ALA A 73 7.81 7.23 15.08
C ALA A 73 6.39 7.13 15.69
N GLY A 74 5.72 8.26 15.88
CA GLY A 74 4.32 8.31 16.32
C GLY A 74 3.38 7.65 15.32
N ILE A 75 3.54 7.91 14.03
CA ILE A 75 2.77 7.26 12.95
C ILE A 75 3.01 5.74 12.98
N LYS A 76 4.26 5.28 13.08
CA LYS A 76 4.54 3.84 13.21
C LYS A 76 3.88 3.21 14.41
N ALA A 77 3.83 3.90 15.55
CA ALA A 77 3.19 3.40 16.78
C ALA A 77 1.68 3.15 16.61
N THR A 78 1.02 3.74 15.59
CA THR A 78 -0.37 3.43 15.23
C THR A 78 -0.53 2.08 14.52
N GLY A 79 0.56 1.45 14.10
CA GLY A 79 0.56 0.26 13.26
C GLY A 79 0.66 0.55 11.77
N ALA A 80 0.81 1.81 11.36
CA ALA A 80 0.96 2.18 9.95
C ALA A 80 2.20 1.52 9.31
N ASN A 81 2.12 1.19 8.03
CA ASN A 81 3.23 0.70 7.21
C ASN A 81 3.80 1.77 6.27
N SER A 82 3.15 2.92 6.18
CA SER A 82 3.55 4.00 5.27
C SER A 82 3.24 5.38 5.84
N ALA A 83 3.98 6.38 5.36
CA ALA A 83 3.70 7.79 5.62
C ALA A 83 3.84 8.59 4.32
N ARG A 84 2.89 9.51 4.05
CA ARG A 84 3.03 10.50 2.99
C ARG A 84 3.52 11.80 3.62
N VAL A 85 4.68 12.28 3.17
CA VAL A 85 5.39 13.39 3.81
C VAL A 85 5.38 14.61 2.91
N VAL A 86 4.80 15.68 3.43
CA VAL A 86 4.65 16.97 2.75
C VAL A 86 5.98 17.69 2.68
N LEU A 87 6.49 17.94 1.47
CA LEU A 87 7.69 18.73 1.18
C LEU A 87 7.33 20.04 0.49
N SER A 88 8.28 20.99 0.46
CA SER A 88 8.17 22.22 -0.34
C SER A 88 9.39 22.40 -1.24
N SER A 89 9.12 22.82 -2.49
CA SER A 89 10.14 23.24 -3.46
C SER A 89 10.80 24.57 -3.08
N GLY A 90 10.17 25.35 -2.21
CA GLY A 90 10.57 26.70 -1.85
C GLY A 90 9.85 27.79 -2.62
N ASP A 91 8.89 27.44 -3.46
CA ASP A 91 8.12 28.42 -4.26
C ASP A 91 6.94 29.01 -3.44
N ARG A 92 6.31 28.19 -2.57
CA ARG A 92 5.22 28.66 -1.68
C ARG A 92 5.62 28.74 -0.21
N TRP A 93 6.41 27.78 0.26
CA TRP A 93 6.82 27.68 1.65
C TRP A 93 8.34 27.53 1.77
N THR A 94 8.84 27.34 2.97
CA THR A 94 10.28 27.10 3.18
C THR A 94 10.69 25.81 2.47
N ARG A 95 11.72 25.92 1.62
CA ARG A 95 12.25 24.78 0.87
C ARG A 95 12.74 23.67 1.80
N THR A 96 12.25 22.47 1.59
CA THR A 96 12.83 21.27 2.21
C THR A 96 14.11 20.91 1.46
N SER A 97 15.25 20.98 2.14
CA SER A 97 16.56 20.78 1.51
C SER A 97 16.84 19.29 1.20
N PRO A 98 17.74 18.95 0.24
CA PRO A 98 18.09 17.55 -0.02
C PRO A 98 18.61 16.81 1.22
N SER A 99 19.38 17.47 2.10
CA SER A 99 19.85 16.87 3.36
C SER A 99 18.72 16.59 4.34
N GLU A 100 17.70 17.45 4.38
CA GLU A 100 16.51 17.24 5.20
C GLU A 100 15.64 16.09 4.66
N VAL A 101 15.47 16.01 3.32
CA VAL A 101 14.81 14.87 2.67
C VAL A 101 15.54 13.57 2.98
N GLY A 102 16.88 13.54 2.93
CA GLY A 102 17.66 12.38 3.35
C GLY A 102 17.35 11.96 4.80
N SER A 103 17.29 12.92 5.73
CA SER A 103 16.92 12.64 7.13
C SER A 103 15.49 12.13 7.30
N ILE A 104 14.56 12.59 6.46
CA ILE A 104 13.18 12.08 6.43
C ILE A 104 13.17 10.61 5.98
N VAL A 105 13.87 10.28 4.89
CA VAL A 105 13.98 8.91 4.38
C VAL A 105 14.63 7.98 5.41
N ASP A 106 15.73 8.44 6.07
CA ASP A 106 16.38 7.70 7.15
C ASP A 106 15.39 7.46 8.32
N SER A 107 14.58 8.46 8.66
CA SER A 107 13.57 8.33 9.71
C SER A 107 12.44 7.37 9.30
N CYS A 108 11.96 7.41 8.05
CA CYS A 108 11.01 6.42 7.53
C CYS A 108 11.61 5.01 7.65
N THR A 109 12.84 4.82 7.17
CA THR A 109 13.55 3.53 7.20
C THR A 109 13.72 3.00 8.62
N THR A 110 14.19 3.85 9.54
CA THR A 110 14.36 3.51 10.97
C THR A 110 13.04 3.09 11.62
N ASN A 111 11.95 3.73 11.21
CA ASN A 111 10.61 3.40 11.71
C ASN A 111 9.89 2.36 10.83
N ARG A 112 10.58 1.73 9.88
CA ARG A 112 10.02 0.66 9.03
C ARG A 112 8.71 1.11 8.35
N LEU A 113 8.75 2.31 7.71
CA LEU A 113 7.66 2.92 6.96
C LEU A 113 8.07 3.09 5.49
N VAL A 114 7.23 2.67 4.57
CA VAL A 114 7.33 3.11 3.17
C VAL A 114 7.03 4.62 3.13
N CYS A 115 7.95 5.37 2.55
CA CYS A 115 7.89 6.84 2.53
C CYS A 115 7.36 7.32 1.18
N MET A 116 6.17 7.88 1.14
CA MET A 116 5.68 8.62 -0.02
C MET A 116 6.03 10.10 0.17
N LEU A 117 6.94 10.61 -0.63
CA LEU A 117 7.34 12.02 -0.59
C LEU A 117 6.53 12.81 -1.62
N GLU A 118 6.00 13.99 -1.26
CA GLU A 118 5.22 14.82 -2.17
C GLU A 118 5.60 16.30 -2.13
N VAL A 119 5.43 17.02 -3.25
CA VAL A 119 5.65 18.47 -3.34
C VAL A 119 4.32 19.20 -3.24
N HIS A 120 4.10 19.93 -2.14
CA HIS A 120 2.80 20.57 -1.86
C HIS A 120 2.60 21.90 -2.57
N ASP A 121 3.66 22.49 -3.12
CA ASP A 121 3.63 23.79 -3.79
C ASP A 121 2.74 23.80 -5.04
N THR A 122 2.38 22.65 -5.58
CA THR A 122 1.50 22.53 -6.76
C THR A 122 0.02 22.70 -6.46
N THR A 123 -0.39 22.58 -5.19
CA THR A 123 -1.79 22.54 -4.76
C THR A 123 -2.61 23.67 -5.35
N GLY A 124 -3.67 23.32 -6.09
CA GLY A 124 -4.63 24.26 -6.67
C GLY A 124 -4.10 25.12 -7.80
N TYR A 125 -3.04 24.67 -8.51
CA TYR A 125 -2.53 25.41 -9.68
C TYR A 125 -3.65 25.70 -10.70
N GLY A 126 -3.64 26.91 -11.25
CA GLY A 126 -4.69 27.43 -12.12
C GLY A 126 -5.73 28.30 -11.42
N GLU A 127 -5.76 28.30 -10.09
CA GLU A 127 -6.69 29.11 -9.30
C GLU A 127 -5.97 30.02 -8.29
N PRO A 128 -5.22 31.02 -8.74
CA PRO A 128 -4.38 31.86 -7.88
C PRO A 128 -5.16 32.64 -6.81
N GLN A 129 -6.47 32.81 -6.96
CA GLN A 129 -7.34 33.43 -5.96
C GLN A 129 -7.52 32.55 -4.71
N TYR A 130 -7.40 31.22 -4.84
CA TYR A 130 -7.48 30.26 -3.74
C TYR A 130 -6.11 29.68 -3.37
N ALA A 131 -5.22 29.57 -4.36
CA ALA A 131 -3.89 28.97 -4.21
C ALA A 131 -2.80 29.93 -4.74
N PRO A 132 -2.55 31.07 -4.08
CA PRO A 132 -1.52 32.01 -4.53
C PRO A 132 -0.13 31.37 -4.44
N GLY A 133 0.67 31.55 -5.50
CA GLY A 133 2.03 31.01 -5.59
C GLY A 133 2.13 29.51 -5.94
N SER A 134 1.00 28.86 -6.25
CA SER A 134 1.04 27.47 -6.72
C SER A 134 1.82 27.33 -8.03
N ILE A 135 2.57 26.23 -8.18
CA ILE A 135 3.46 25.97 -9.29
C ILE A 135 2.94 24.87 -10.20
N THR A 136 3.49 24.77 -11.41
CA THR A 136 3.22 23.68 -12.34
C THR A 136 3.93 22.39 -11.92
N LEU A 137 3.47 21.22 -12.43
CA LEU A 137 4.20 19.95 -12.29
C LEU A 137 5.61 20.04 -12.87
N ASP A 138 5.81 20.70 -14.01
CA ASP A 138 7.14 20.88 -14.61
C ASP A 138 8.11 21.61 -13.64
N ARG A 139 7.61 22.63 -12.93
CA ARG A 139 8.38 23.33 -11.90
C ARG A 139 8.65 22.44 -10.67
N ALA A 140 7.71 21.58 -10.29
CA ALA A 140 7.93 20.59 -9.24
C ALA A 140 9.03 19.60 -9.65
N VAL A 141 9.10 19.19 -10.92
CA VAL A 141 10.18 18.32 -11.42
C VAL A 141 11.55 18.99 -11.32
N ASP A 142 11.69 20.32 -11.48
CA ASP A 142 12.95 21.02 -11.20
C ASP A 142 13.44 20.77 -9.75
N TYR A 143 12.53 20.73 -8.80
CA TYR A 143 12.88 20.39 -7.41
C TYR A 143 13.27 18.92 -7.28
N TRP A 144 12.51 18.00 -7.85
CA TRP A 144 12.84 16.58 -7.86
C TRP A 144 14.21 16.29 -8.47
N GLU A 145 14.59 17.00 -9.54
CA GLU A 145 15.94 16.88 -10.13
C GLU A 145 17.05 17.15 -9.09
N THR A 146 16.83 18.12 -8.17
CA THR A 146 17.79 18.41 -7.10
C THR A 146 17.83 17.33 -6.01
N LEU A 147 16.75 16.52 -5.88
CA LEU A 147 16.64 15.45 -4.89
C LEU A 147 17.13 14.09 -5.41
N TYR A 148 17.26 13.92 -6.73
CA TYR A 148 17.65 12.64 -7.32
C TYR A 148 18.92 12.02 -6.69
N PRO A 149 20.03 12.76 -6.46
CA PRO A 149 21.22 12.19 -5.82
C PRO A 149 21.01 11.68 -4.39
N THR A 150 19.97 12.18 -3.72
CA THR A 150 19.58 11.75 -2.35
C THR A 150 18.68 10.53 -2.36
N LEU A 151 17.86 10.39 -3.42
CA LEU A 151 16.81 9.37 -3.50
C LEU A 151 17.18 8.14 -4.35
N ALA A 152 18.19 8.25 -5.22
CA ALA A 152 18.68 7.11 -6.00
C ALA A 152 19.11 5.96 -5.08
N GLY A 153 18.62 4.73 -5.34
CA GLY A 153 18.84 3.55 -4.51
C GLY A 153 17.86 3.43 -3.33
N SER A 154 16.72 4.13 -3.41
CA SER A 154 15.63 4.01 -2.43
C SER A 154 14.32 3.48 -3.03
N GLU A 155 14.39 2.86 -4.20
CA GLU A 155 13.25 2.40 -5.00
C GLU A 155 12.43 1.32 -4.28
N ASP A 156 13.03 0.65 -3.32
CA ASP A 156 12.42 -0.39 -2.49
C ASP A 156 11.56 0.13 -1.33
N ARG A 157 11.65 1.44 -1.00
CA ARG A 157 11.03 2.03 0.19
C ARG A 157 10.52 3.46 0.02
N VAL A 158 10.79 4.11 -1.12
CA VAL A 158 10.36 5.50 -1.39
C VAL A 158 9.51 5.58 -2.64
N LEU A 159 8.32 6.16 -2.51
CA LEU A 159 7.42 6.53 -3.60
C LEU A 159 7.55 8.04 -3.85
N VAL A 160 7.54 8.45 -5.12
CA VAL A 160 7.67 9.85 -5.54
C VAL A 160 6.32 10.38 -6.03
N ASN A 161 5.62 11.14 -5.17
CA ASN A 161 4.40 11.83 -5.55
C ASN A 161 4.74 13.20 -6.14
N ILE A 162 4.64 13.34 -7.45
CA ILE A 162 5.21 14.47 -8.22
C ILE A 162 4.78 15.82 -7.65
N GLY A 163 3.49 15.96 -7.31
CA GLY A 163 2.94 17.18 -6.74
C GLY A 163 1.53 16.97 -6.23
N ASN A 164 1.25 17.57 -5.08
CA ASN A 164 -0.05 17.55 -4.44
C ASN A 164 -1.09 18.33 -5.24
N GLU A 165 -2.26 17.73 -5.49
CA GLU A 165 -3.44 18.41 -6.07
C GLU A 165 -3.10 19.41 -7.18
N PRO A 166 -2.36 18.99 -8.22
CA PRO A 166 -1.61 19.89 -9.10
C PRO A 166 -2.48 20.69 -10.07
N PHE A 167 -3.81 20.51 -10.00
CA PHE A 167 -4.78 21.22 -10.83
C PHE A 167 -6.03 21.56 -9.99
N GLY A 168 -6.36 22.85 -9.91
CA GLY A 168 -7.62 23.33 -9.32
C GLY A 168 -8.84 23.03 -10.20
N ASN A 169 -9.85 23.92 -10.19
CA ASN A 169 -11.06 23.74 -10.99
C ASN A 169 -11.06 24.53 -12.31
N ASP A 170 -9.95 25.20 -12.65
CA ASP A 170 -9.84 25.92 -13.94
C ASP A 170 -9.89 24.95 -15.13
N ALA A 171 -10.87 25.14 -16.01
CA ALA A 171 -11.13 24.21 -17.11
C ALA A 171 -9.97 24.11 -18.12
N ALA A 172 -9.27 25.23 -18.38
CA ALA A 172 -8.16 25.25 -19.33
C ALA A 172 -6.92 24.55 -18.75
N THR A 173 -6.71 24.67 -17.44
CA THR A 173 -5.66 23.98 -16.73
C THR A 173 -5.97 22.49 -16.67
N ASN A 174 -7.18 22.11 -16.29
CA ASN A 174 -7.63 20.71 -16.20
C ASN A 174 -7.57 19.97 -17.55
N ALA A 175 -7.86 20.65 -18.66
CA ALA A 175 -7.73 20.06 -20.01
C ALA A 175 -6.31 19.59 -20.34
N ARG A 176 -5.29 20.02 -19.58
CA ARG A 176 -3.89 19.64 -19.76
C ARG A 176 -3.41 18.57 -18.78
N TRP A 177 -4.27 18.10 -17.88
CA TRP A 177 -3.86 17.15 -16.83
C TRP A 177 -3.06 15.96 -17.40
N ALA A 178 -3.58 15.28 -18.41
CA ALA A 178 -2.90 14.10 -18.96
C ALA A 178 -1.58 14.45 -19.66
N SER A 179 -1.53 15.56 -20.41
CA SER A 179 -0.31 15.97 -21.13
C SER A 179 0.78 16.44 -20.17
N ASP A 180 0.42 17.27 -19.20
CA ASP A 180 1.38 17.85 -18.26
C ASP A 180 1.90 16.78 -17.28
N THR A 181 1.02 15.87 -16.83
CA THR A 181 1.40 14.72 -15.99
C THR A 181 2.30 13.75 -16.75
N SER A 182 1.95 13.39 -17.99
CA SER A 182 2.81 12.52 -18.82
C SER A 182 4.19 13.14 -19.07
N ALA A 183 4.26 14.45 -19.33
CA ALA A 183 5.53 15.15 -19.52
C ALA A 183 6.38 15.15 -18.23
N ALA A 184 5.76 15.35 -17.06
CA ALA A 184 6.44 15.33 -15.78
C ALA A 184 7.01 13.92 -15.47
N ILE A 185 6.23 12.86 -15.70
CA ILE A 185 6.69 11.47 -15.55
C ILE A 185 7.89 11.20 -16.45
N GLN A 186 7.77 11.50 -17.74
CA GLN A 186 8.85 11.28 -18.72
C GLN A 186 10.12 12.03 -18.34
N ARG A 187 9.99 13.25 -17.81
CA ARG A 187 11.12 14.04 -17.36
C ARG A 187 11.80 13.42 -16.13
N LEU A 188 11.03 12.91 -15.16
CA LEU A 188 11.58 12.17 -14.01
C LEU A 188 12.34 10.92 -14.46
N ARG A 189 11.78 10.14 -15.40
CA ARG A 189 12.47 8.98 -15.97
C ARG A 189 13.77 9.37 -16.71
N GLN A 190 13.78 10.49 -17.41
CA GLN A 190 15.00 11.02 -18.06
C GLN A 190 16.07 11.46 -17.06
N ILE A 191 15.68 11.95 -15.87
CA ILE A 191 16.60 12.28 -14.77
C ILE A 191 17.23 11.00 -14.19
N GLY A 192 16.52 9.86 -14.26
CA GLY A 192 16.99 8.57 -13.77
C GLY A 192 16.15 7.99 -12.63
N TYR A 193 15.02 8.59 -12.27
CA TYR A 193 14.12 8.03 -11.26
C TYR A 193 13.55 6.68 -11.70
N GLU A 194 13.82 5.62 -10.96
CA GLU A 194 13.23 4.28 -11.10
C GLU A 194 12.13 4.03 -10.07
N ASN A 195 12.03 4.88 -9.03
CA ASN A 195 10.99 4.83 -8.01
C ASN A 195 9.58 4.77 -8.63
N THR A 196 8.65 4.10 -7.95
CA THR A 196 7.22 4.24 -8.25
C THR A 196 6.82 5.71 -8.19
N ILE A 197 6.26 6.23 -9.28
CA ILE A 197 5.75 7.58 -9.38
C ILE A 197 4.28 7.59 -8.97
N VAL A 198 3.88 8.55 -8.13
CA VAL A 198 2.48 8.77 -7.75
C VAL A 198 2.00 10.08 -8.37
N VAL A 199 0.82 10.08 -8.97
CA VAL A 199 0.22 11.25 -9.62
C VAL A 199 -1.17 11.52 -9.09
N ASP A 200 -1.38 12.74 -8.60
CA ASP A 200 -2.65 13.14 -8.03
C ASP A 200 -3.66 13.56 -9.09
N ALA A 201 -4.93 13.36 -8.76
CA ALA A 201 -6.05 13.76 -9.57
C ALA A 201 -6.16 15.30 -9.68
N PRO A 202 -6.76 15.81 -10.77
CA PRO A 202 -7.16 17.23 -10.85
C PRO A 202 -8.38 17.52 -9.97
N ASN A 203 -8.89 18.74 -10.07
CA ASN A 203 -10.01 19.24 -9.27
C ASN A 203 -9.73 19.16 -7.75
N TRP A 204 -8.58 19.71 -7.34
CA TRP A 204 -8.15 19.64 -5.95
C TRP A 204 -8.09 18.18 -5.45
N GLY A 205 -7.45 17.32 -6.21
CA GLY A 205 -7.28 15.90 -5.90
C GLY A 205 -8.54 15.03 -5.99
N GLN A 206 -9.73 15.62 -6.11
CA GLN A 206 -11.00 14.90 -5.97
C GLN A 206 -11.58 14.34 -7.28
N ASP A 207 -11.06 14.74 -8.44
CA ASP A 207 -11.47 14.27 -9.78
C ASP A 207 -12.99 14.27 -10.05
N TRP A 208 -13.73 15.24 -9.50
CA TRP A 208 -15.20 15.28 -9.64
C TRP A 208 -15.68 15.37 -11.09
N GLN A 209 -14.81 15.81 -12.02
CA GLN A 209 -15.03 15.81 -13.45
C GLN A 209 -14.60 14.51 -14.13
N HIS A 210 -14.05 13.56 -13.39
CA HIS A 210 -13.56 12.27 -13.89
C HIS A 210 -12.45 12.36 -14.94
N ILE A 211 -11.63 13.38 -14.87
CA ILE A 211 -10.55 13.64 -15.84
C ILE A 211 -9.44 12.60 -15.69
N MET A 212 -8.97 12.37 -14.46
CA MET A 212 -8.01 11.31 -14.18
C MET A 212 -8.61 9.95 -14.51
N ARG A 213 -9.81 9.67 -14.02
CA ARG A 213 -10.50 8.42 -14.27
C ARG A 213 -10.53 8.05 -15.76
N ASP A 214 -10.87 9.01 -16.62
CA ASP A 214 -11.06 8.76 -18.05
C ASP A 214 -9.74 8.78 -18.85
N GLN A 215 -8.66 9.38 -18.32
CA GLN A 215 -7.39 9.54 -19.01
C GLN A 215 -6.20 8.80 -18.36
N ALA A 216 -6.42 8.13 -17.22
CA ALA A 216 -5.37 7.41 -16.48
C ALA A 216 -4.63 6.38 -17.36
N GLY A 217 -5.34 5.63 -18.20
CA GLY A 217 -4.72 4.68 -19.13
C GLY A 217 -3.75 5.34 -20.12
N THR A 218 -4.02 6.58 -20.55
CA THR A 218 -3.11 7.35 -21.41
C THR A 218 -1.86 7.77 -20.67
N VAL A 219 -2.00 8.25 -19.43
CA VAL A 219 -0.87 8.67 -18.58
C VAL A 219 -0.02 7.45 -18.19
N PHE A 220 -0.64 6.34 -17.81
CA PHE A 220 0.07 5.09 -17.50
C PHE A 220 0.87 4.57 -18.70
N ALA A 221 0.29 4.68 -19.91
CA ALA A 221 0.96 4.28 -21.14
C ALA A 221 2.14 5.20 -21.52
N ALA A 222 2.17 6.43 -21.02
CA ALA A 222 3.23 7.40 -21.28
C ALA A 222 4.47 7.18 -20.38
N ASP A 223 4.34 6.47 -19.28
CA ASP A 223 5.47 6.05 -18.43
C ASP A 223 6.21 4.89 -19.13
N PRO A 224 7.48 5.03 -19.53
CA PRO A 224 8.24 3.95 -20.16
C PRO A 224 8.41 2.74 -19.24
N ASP A 225 8.46 2.94 -17.91
CA ASP A 225 8.67 1.88 -16.94
C ASP A 225 7.35 1.25 -16.45
N ARG A 226 6.18 1.83 -16.84
CA ARG A 226 4.86 1.40 -16.38
C ARG A 226 4.73 1.32 -14.86
N ASN A 227 5.48 2.14 -14.15
CA ASN A 227 5.57 2.18 -12.70
C ASN A 227 4.97 3.49 -12.14
N THR A 228 3.72 3.78 -12.51
CA THR A 228 2.95 4.96 -12.07
C THR A 228 1.69 4.52 -11.36
N VAL A 229 1.43 5.05 -10.16
CA VAL A 229 0.22 4.88 -9.33
C VAL A 229 -0.61 6.16 -9.35
N PHE A 230 -1.92 6.03 -9.53
CA PHE A 230 -2.86 7.14 -9.46
C PHE A 230 -3.29 7.38 -8.01
N SER A 231 -3.41 8.65 -7.62
CA SER A 231 -3.81 9.07 -6.28
C SER A 231 -5.05 9.95 -6.35
N VAL A 232 -6.08 9.61 -5.59
CA VAL A 232 -7.30 10.40 -5.44
C VAL A 232 -7.42 10.85 -3.99
N HIS A 233 -7.86 12.11 -3.79
CA HIS A 233 -8.17 12.66 -2.48
C HIS A 233 -9.69 12.60 -2.28
N MET A 234 -10.13 11.86 -1.28
CA MET A 234 -11.55 11.61 -1.05
C MET A 234 -12.10 12.45 0.10
N TYR A 235 -12.63 13.62 -0.27
CA TYR A 235 -13.30 14.55 0.64
C TYR A 235 -14.79 14.68 0.29
N GLY A 236 -15.40 15.85 0.32
CA GLY A 236 -16.86 16.04 0.19
C GLY A 236 -17.48 15.51 -1.10
N VAL A 237 -16.74 15.40 -2.18
CA VAL A 237 -17.18 14.72 -3.42
C VAL A 237 -17.54 13.25 -3.14
N TYR A 238 -16.88 12.63 -2.17
CA TYR A 238 -17.05 11.22 -1.81
C TYR A 238 -17.91 11.02 -0.54
N GLY A 239 -18.92 11.86 -0.36
CA GLY A 239 -19.88 11.74 0.75
C GLY A 239 -20.89 10.57 0.61
N GLN A 240 -20.85 9.81 -0.48
CA GLN A 240 -21.72 8.66 -0.69
C GLN A 240 -20.90 7.40 -0.95
N ALA A 241 -21.20 6.32 -0.24
CA ALA A 241 -20.51 5.03 -0.39
C ALA A 241 -20.50 4.52 -1.85
N SER A 242 -21.60 4.70 -2.60
CA SER A 242 -21.68 4.31 -4.00
C SER A 242 -20.70 5.08 -4.91
N THR A 243 -20.41 6.35 -4.59
CA THR A 243 -19.43 7.15 -5.32
C THR A 243 -18.02 6.61 -5.10
N VAL A 244 -17.65 6.31 -3.85
CA VAL A 244 -16.39 5.65 -3.49
C VAL A 244 -16.23 4.33 -4.24
N THR A 245 -17.22 3.42 -4.08
CA THR A 245 -17.20 2.11 -4.73
C THR A 245 -17.02 2.20 -6.24
N SER A 246 -17.86 2.99 -6.92
CA SER A 246 -17.83 3.09 -8.38
C SER A 246 -16.55 3.69 -8.92
N TYR A 247 -15.94 4.65 -8.20
CA TYR A 247 -14.71 5.28 -8.60
C TYR A 247 -13.52 4.29 -8.48
N LEU A 248 -13.38 3.63 -7.34
CA LEU A 248 -12.29 2.67 -7.12
C LEU A 248 -12.41 1.43 -8.02
N GLU A 249 -13.61 0.89 -8.19
CA GLU A 249 -13.86 -0.26 -9.07
C GLU A 249 -13.53 0.04 -10.54
N HIS A 250 -13.68 1.30 -10.99
CA HIS A 250 -13.31 1.69 -12.34
C HIS A 250 -11.81 1.44 -12.60
N PHE A 251 -10.92 1.85 -11.69
CA PHE A 251 -9.48 1.65 -11.83
C PHE A 251 -9.10 0.17 -11.77
N VAL A 252 -9.66 -0.57 -10.82
CA VAL A 252 -9.43 -2.02 -10.70
C VAL A 252 -9.89 -2.75 -11.96
N ALA A 253 -11.07 -2.43 -12.48
CA ALA A 253 -11.59 -3.03 -13.72
C ALA A 253 -10.75 -2.68 -14.96
N ALA A 254 -10.10 -1.52 -14.96
CA ALA A 254 -9.17 -1.09 -16.00
C ALA A 254 -7.77 -1.69 -15.86
N GLY A 255 -7.45 -2.40 -14.76
CA GLY A 255 -6.12 -2.90 -14.45
C GLY A 255 -5.12 -1.77 -14.16
N LEU A 256 -5.59 -0.65 -13.60
CA LEU A 256 -4.78 0.52 -13.27
C LEU A 256 -4.61 0.64 -11.74
N PRO A 257 -3.40 0.88 -11.25
CA PRO A 257 -3.15 1.02 -9.81
C PRO A 257 -3.68 2.36 -9.29
N ILE A 258 -4.39 2.33 -8.16
CA ILE A 258 -4.90 3.53 -7.49
C ILE A 258 -4.72 3.44 -5.98
N VAL A 259 -4.48 4.59 -5.36
CA VAL A 259 -4.43 4.78 -3.92
C VAL A 259 -5.36 5.94 -3.53
N VAL A 260 -5.96 5.89 -2.34
CA VAL A 260 -6.57 7.05 -1.71
C VAL A 260 -5.47 7.81 -0.96
N GLY A 261 -4.90 8.84 -1.60
CA GLY A 261 -3.74 9.57 -1.08
C GLY A 261 -4.05 10.46 0.11
N GLU A 262 -5.29 10.97 0.16
CA GLU A 262 -5.82 11.73 1.30
C GLU A 262 -7.30 11.46 1.50
N PHE A 263 -7.73 11.45 2.76
CA PHE A 263 -9.14 11.49 3.16
C PHE A 263 -9.26 11.83 4.66
N GLY A 264 -10.44 12.32 5.05
CA GLY A 264 -10.85 12.52 6.43
C GLY A 264 -12.19 11.86 6.70
N ASP A 265 -12.79 12.10 7.87
CA ASP A 265 -14.18 11.69 8.18
C ASP A 265 -15.19 12.79 7.80
N THR A 266 -14.73 14.03 7.66
CA THR A 266 -15.50 15.18 7.20
C THR A 266 -14.58 16.21 6.55
N HIS A 267 -15.14 17.15 5.79
CA HIS A 267 -14.39 18.27 5.22
C HIS A 267 -15.29 19.49 5.02
N SER A 268 -14.70 20.67 4.80
CA SER A 268 -15.43 21.93 4.61
C SER A 268 -16.38 21.94 3.40
N ASP A 269 -16.15 21.08 2.41
CA ASP A 269 -16.98 20.91 1.22
C ASP A 269 -18.04 19.79 1.34
N GLY A 270 -18.08 19.08 2.47
CA GLY A 270 -19.09 18.08 2.77
C GLY A 270 -18.63 16.95 3.67
N ASP A 271 -19.58 16.11 4.04
CA ASP A 271 -19.33 14.86 4.77
C ASP A 271 -18.61 13.84 3.87
N VAL A 272 -17.84 12.93 4.46
CA VAL A 272 -17.05 11.92 3.75
C VAL A 272 -17.56 10.53 4.14
N ALA A 273 -17.71 9.64 3.17
CA ALA A 273 -18.08 8.25 3.44
C ALA A 273 -16.83 7.41 3.83
N GLU A 274 -16.14 7.79 4.91
CA GLU A 274 -14.87 7.20 5.35
C GLU A 274 -15.00 5.69 5.62
N ALA A 275 -16.17 5.26 6.12
CA ALA A 275 -16.43 3.83 6.32
C ALA A 275 -16.41 3.04 5.01
N ALA A 276 -16.92 3.65 3.92
CA ALA A 276 -16.86 3.04 2.60
C ALA A 276 -15.42 3.08 2.04
N ILE A 277 -14.67 4.17 2.26
CA ILE A 277 -13.27 4.25 1.83
C ILE A 277 -12.46 3.11 2.46
N LEU A 278 -12.55 2.93 3.78
CA LEU A 278 -11.83 1.88 4.50
C LEU A 278 -12.26 0.47 4.06
N SER A 279 -13.56 0.21 3.96
CA SER A 279 -14.06 -1.11 3.56
C SER A 279 -13.78 -1.46 2.10
N GLU A 280 -13.93 -0.50 1.17
CA GLU A 280 -13.68 -0.73 -0.25
C GLU A 280 -12.18 -0.88 -0.55
N THR A 281 -11.32 -0.07 0.05
CA THR A 281 -9.88 -0.23 -0.12
C THR A 281 -9.40 -1.58 0.43
N ARG A 282 -9.95 -2.04 1.55
CA ARG A 282 -9.69 -3.40 2.05
C ARG A 282 -10.20 -4.47 1.08
N ARG A 283 -11.45 -4.36 0.62
CA ARG A 283 -12.08 -5.34 -0.30
C ARG A 283 -11.32 -5.48 -1.62
N LEU A 284 -10.79 -4.36 -2.13
CA LEU A 284 -10.13 -4.27 -3.44
C LEU A 284 -8.60 -4.42 -3.34
N GLY A 285 -8.02 -4.53 -2.14
CA GLY A 285 -6.57 -4.59 -1.95
C GLY A 285 -5.86 -3.28 -2.28
N LEU A 286 -6.53 -2.13 -2.12
CA LEU A 286 -6.00 -0.81 -2.45
C LEU A 286 -5.42 -0.11 -1.21
N GLY A 287 -4.45 0.78 -1.44
CA GLY A 287 -3.85 1.60 -0.41
C GLY A 287 -4.70 2.80 0.01
N TYR A 288 -4.48 3.29 1.24
CA TYR A 288 -4.98 4.58 1.70
C TYR A 288 -4.02 5.28 2.67
N LEU A 289 -4.09 6.63 2.72
CA LEU A 289 -3.38 7.46 3.69
C LEU A 289 -4.34 8.52 4.24
N GLY A 290 -4.58 8.50 5.57
CA GLY A 290 -5.45 9.48 6.23
C GLY A 290 -4.79 10.86 6.34
N TRP A 291 -5.53 11.93 6.14
CA TRP A 291 -5.09 13.29 6.36
C TRP A 291 -5.54 13.74 7.74
N SER A 292 -4.68 14.28 8.59
CA SER A 292 -3.22 14.21 8.64
C SER A 292 -2.78 14.05 10.10
N TRP A 293 -1.51 13.74 10.35
CA TRP A 293 -1.01 13.40 11.69
C TRP A 293 -1.43 14.42 12.75
N SER A 294 -1.11 15.70 12.57
CA SER A 294 -1.55 16.80 13.44
C SER A 294 -1.13 18.15 12.87
N GLY A 295 -1.73 19.22 13.37
CA GLY A 295 -1.35 20.58 13.08
C GLY A 295 -2.15 21.22 11.94
N ASN A 296 -3.32 20.70 11.61
CA ASN A 296 -4.23 21.34 10.68
C ASN A 296 -4.65 22.72 11.22
N GLY A 297 -4.71 23.72 10.34
CA GLY A 297 -4.95 25.10 10.69
C GLY A 297 -6.38 25.40 11.12
N GLU A 298 -6.61 26.66 11.52
CA GLU A 298 -7.90 27.15 12.04
C GLU A 298 -9.06 26.84 11.06
N GLY A 299 -10.03 26.09 11.57
CA GLY A 299 -11.24 25.69 10.85
C GLY A 299 -11.19 24.30 10.21
N VAL A 300 -10.04 23.61 10.24
CA VAL A 300 -9.87 22.24 9.73
C VAL A 300 -9.15 21.32 10.72
N GLU A 301 -9.09 21.71 12.01
CA GLU A 301 -8.46 20.92 13.09
C GLU A 301 -9.14 19.57 13.30
N TYR A 302 -10.38 19.41 12.82
CA TYR A 302 -11.10 18.14 12.86
C TYR A 302 -10.42 17.04 12.01
N LEU A 303 -9.51 17.42 11.12
CA LEU A 303 -8.69 16.48 10.32
C LEU A 303 -7.46 15.97 11.08
N ASP A 304 -7.12 16.53 12.23
CA ASP A 304 -6.02 16.03 13.07
C ASP A 304 -6.31 14.60 13.55
N ILE A 305 -5.37 13.69 13.29
CA ILE A 305 -5.43 12.28 13.75
C ILE A 305 -5.07 12.20 15.23
N VAL A 306 -4.11 13.01 15.68
CA VAL A 306 -3.74 13.10 17.08
C VAL A 306 -3.71 14.55 17.54
N HIS A 307 -3.97 14.80 18.83
CA HIS A 307 -3.80 16.11 19.42
C HIS A 307 -2.33 16.43 19.66
N ASP A 308 -1.89 17.63 19.26
CA ASP A 308 -0.58 18.19 19.58
C ASP A 308 0.61 17.29 19.20
N PHE A 309 0.52 16.53 18.10
CA PHE A 309 1.52 15.54 17.64
C PHE A 309 1.79 14.40 18.64
N ASP A 310 0.92 14.20 19.63
CA ASP A 310 1.06 13.17 20.67
C ASP A 310 0.32 11.87 20.26
N ALA A 311 1.07 10.83 19.94
CA ALA A 311 0.55 9.52 19.54
C ALA A 311 -0.36 8.86 20.61
N SER A 312 -0.22 9.26 21.89
CA SER A 312 -1.06 8.75 22.98
C SER A 312 -2.43 9.43 23.06
N ARG A 313 -2.66 10.46 22.25
CA ARG A 313 -3.87 11.31 22.31
C ARG A 313 -4.61 11.34 20.95
N PRO A 314 -5.10 10.20 20.44
CA PRO A 314 -5.85 10.18 19.20
C PRO A 314 -7.15 11.00 19.32
N THR A 315 -7.52 11.70 18.25
CA THR A 315 -8.82 12.36 18.10
C THR A 315 -9.92 11.34 17.82
N ALA A 316 -11.17 11.75 17.68
CA ALA A 316 -12.24 10.86 17.23
C ALA A 316 -11.96 10.30 15.83
N TRP A 317 -11.50 11.16 14.91
CA TRP A 317 -11.03 10.76 13.58
C TRP A 317 -9.85 9.78 13.68
N GLY A 318 -8.85 10.09 14.48
CA GLY A 318 -7.70 9.21 14.70
C GLY A 318 -8.09 7.84 15.25
N GLN A 319 -9.00 7.77 16.22
CA GLN A 319 -9.53 6.51 16.74
C GLN A 319 -10.25 5.71 15.64
N ARG A 320 -11.04 6.39 14.79
CA ARG A 320 -11.73 5.76 13.67
C ARG A 320 -10.76 5.19 12.65
N LEU A 321 -9.75 5.94 12.26
CA LEU A 321 -8.75 5.54 11.27
C LEU A 321 -7.84 4.42 11.79
N ILE A 322 -7.39 4.52 13.05
CA ILE A 322 -6.40 3.61 13.61
C ILE A 322 -7.04 2.32 14.10
N ASP A 323 -8.03 2.43 14.97
CA ASP A 323 -8.60 1.30 15.74
C ASP A 323 -9.98 0.84 15.22
N GLY A 324 -10.62 1.66 14.39
CA GLY A 324 -11.95 1.36 13.84
C GLY A 324 -11.96 0.18 12.88
N GLN A 325 -13.17 -0.27 12.53
CA GLN A 325 -13.35 -1.35 11.56
C GLN A 325 -12.64 -1.01 10.23
N ASP A 326 -11.89 -1.96 9.69
CA ASP A 326 -11.06 -1.84 8.48
C ASP A 326 -9.96 -0.75 8.58
N GLY A 327 -9.67 -0.30 9.79
CA GLY A 327 -8.63 0.69 10.09
C GLY A 327 -7.22 0.12 10.05
N ILE A 328 -6.24 0.98 10.34
CA ILE A 328 -4.81 0.69 10.19
C ILE A 328 -4.40 -0.57 10.96
N ARG A 329 -4.71 -0.68 12.27
CA ARG A 329 -4.28 -1.83 13.09
C ARG A 329 -4.83 -3.17 12.62
N GLN A 330 -5.98 -3.18 11.95
CA GLN A 330 -6.61 -4.41 11.48
C GLN A 330 -6.12 -4.84 10.10
N THR A 331 -5.56 -3.92 9.30
CA THR A 331 -5.35 -4.15 7.87
C THR A 331 -3.93 -3.88 7.40
N SER A 332 -3.09 -3.26 8.24
CA SER A 332 -1.70 -2.97 7.91
C SER A 332 -0.83 -4.22 7.97
N GLN A 333 0.05 -4.37 6.99
CA GLN A 333 1.15 -5.33 6.98
C GLN A 333 2.44 -4.56 6.73
N GLU A 334 3.50 -4.92 7.43
CA GLU A 334 4.79 -4.27 7.23
C GLU A 334 5.36 -4.65 5.86
N ALA A 335 6.04 -3.72 5.19
CA ALA A 335 6.66 -3.98 3.91
C ALA A 335 7.86 -4.94 4.07
N SER A 336 7.99 -5.88 3.13
CA SER A 336 8.99 -6.97 3.17
C SER A 336 10.42 -6.44 3.16
N VAL A 337 10.66 -5.27 2.56
CA VAL A 337 11.98 -4.61 2.53
C VAL A 337 12.55 -4.35 3.92
N PHE A 338 11.69 -4.23 4.94
CA PHE A 338 12.14 -4.05 6.32
C PHE A 338 12.39 -5.38 7.05
N GLY A 339 12.24 -6.52 6.36
CA GLY A 339 12.32 -7.86 6.91
C GLY A 339 11.13 -8.19 7.81
N ASP A 340 10.99 -9.43 8.19
CA ASP A 340 9.94 -9.94 9.09
C ASP A 340 10.19 -9.62 10.58
N GLY A 341 11.01 -8.62 10.87
CA GLY A 341 11.34 -8.21 12.25
C GLY A 341 12.41 -9.06 12.92
N THR A 342 13.05 -9.98 12.22
CA THR A 342 14.20 -10.72 12.71
C THR A 342 15.46 -9.88 12.47
N ASP A 343 15.95 -9.17 13.50
CA ASP A 343 17.26 -8.50 13.47
C ASP A 343 18.36 -9.58 13.40
N PRO A 344 19.22 -9.60 12.32
CA PRO A 344 20.30 -10.58 12.21
C PRO A 344 21.38 -10.44 13.31
N THR A 345 21.26 -9.46 14.21
CA THR A 345 22.21 -9.18 15.30
C THR A 345 21.69 -9.57 16.69
N ASP A 346 20.47 -10.16 16.81
CA ASP A 346 20.01 -10.72 18.09
C ASP A 346 20.59 -12.13 18.29
N PRO A 347 21.55 -12.33 19.23
CA PRO A 347 22.18 -13.63 19.45
C PRO A 347 21.31 -14.63 20.22
N THR A 348 20.00 -14.43 20.29
CA THR A 348 19.05 -15.28 21.03
C THR A 348 17.94 -15.89 20.17
N ASP A 349 18.13 -15.97 18.84
CA ASP A 349 17.21 -16.73 17.98
C ASP A 349 17.42 -18.24 18.22
N PRO A 350 16.44 -18.94 18.84
CA PRO A 350 16.49 -20.39 18.89
C PRO A 350 16.00 -20.94 17.55
N THR A 351 16.95 -21.27 16.68
CA THR A 351 16.85 -22.23 15.58
C THR A 351 15.45 -22.37 14.96
N ASP A 352 15.32 -21.77 13.76
CA ASP A 352 14.29 -22.07 12.77
C ASP A 352 14.03 -23.60 12.71
N PRO A 353 12.82 -24.07 13.08
CA PRO A 353 12.48 -25.46 12.83
C PRO A 353 12.19 -25.63 11.35
N THR A 354 13.09 -26.26 10.64
CA THR A 354 12.96 -26.72 9.27
C THR A 354 11.87 -27.80 9.16
N ASP A 355 10.61 -27.40 9.36
CA ASP A 355 9.42 -28.15 8.91
C ASP A 355 8.27 -27.16 8.73
N GLY A 356 8.28 -26.52 7.56
CA GLY A 356 7.52 -25.31 7.24
C GLY A 356 6.04 -25.52 6.97
N SER A 357 5.27 -26.11 7.89
CA SER A 357 3.84 -26.24 7.72
C SER A 357 3.05 -25.00 8.19
N CYS A 358 3.53 -24.23 9.18
CA CYS A 358 2.88 -22.98 9.63
C CYS A 358 3.77 -22.15 10.57
N THR A 359 3.37 -20.87 10.73
CA THR A 359 3.87 -19.95 11.77
C THR A 359 2.73 -19.44 12.64
N ALA A 360 3.01 -19.00 13.88
CA ALA A 360 1.99 -18.43 14.74
C ALA A 360 2.53 -17.26 15.56
N THR A 361 1.73 -16.21 15.70
CA THR A 361 2.05 -15.02 16.50
C THR A 361 0.97 -14.78 17.55
N LEU A 362 1.38 -14.38 18.78
CA LEU A 362 0.48 -14.05 19.88
C LEU A 362 0.58 -12.57 20.21
N VAL A 363 -0.58 -11.92 20.32
CA VAL A 363 -0.71 -10.53 20.77
C VAL A 363 -1.55 -10.52 22.04
N VAL A 364 -1.12 -9.77 23.07
CA VAL A 364 -1.94 -9.47 24.24
C VAL A 364 -2.79 -8.26 23.91
N GLU A 365 -4.09 -8.46 23.73
CA GLU A 365 -5.02 -7.40 23.36
C GLU A 365 -5.42 -6.52 24.55
N GLN A 366 -5.58 -7.15 25.73
CA GLN A 366 -6.02 -6.45 26.94
C GLN A 366 -5.45 -7.12 28.18
N ALA A 367 -5.04 -6.35 29.17
CA ALA A 367 -4.57 -6.85 30.47
C ALA A 367 -5.25 -6.15 31.65
N TRP A 368 -5.52 -6.90 32.73
CA TRP A 368 -6.05 -6.41 34.00
C TRP A 368 -5.35 -7.10 35.18
N THR A 369 -5.64 -6.68 36.38
CA THR A 369 -4.91 -7.12 37.60
C THR A 369 -4.80 -8.64 37.78
N SER A 370 -5.77 -9.43 37.30
CA SER A 370 -5.86 -10.89 37.55
C SER A 370 -5.91 -11.71 36.28
N GLY A 371 -5.72 -11.12 35.10
CA GLY A 371 -5.79 -11.83 33.82
C GLY A 371 -5.49 -10.96 32.63
N TYR A 372 -5.59 -11.55 31.46
CA TYR A 372 -5.39 -10.87 30.17
C TYR A 372 -6.16 -11.60 29.06
N GLN A 373 -6.40 -10.89 27.99
CA GLN A 373 -6.94 -11.43 26.76
C GLN A 373 -5.86 -11.40 25.68
N GLY A 374 -5.70 -12.50 24.98
CA GLY A 374 -4.76 -12.61 23.89
C GLY A 374 -5.40 -13.17 22.63
N GLN A 375 -4.85 -12.81 21.49
CA GLN A 375 -5.18 -13.33 20.18
C GLN A 375 -3.95 -14.02 19.60
N VAL A 376 -4.14 -15.17 18.95
CA VAL A 376 -3.10 -15.85 18.19
C VAL A 376 -3.54 -15.94 16.74
N THR A 377 -2.65 -15.53 15.84
CA THR A 377 -2.80 -15.72 14.40
C THR A 377 -1.88 -16.83 13.95
N VAL A 378 -2.44 -17.86 13.33
CA VAL A 378 -1.74 -18.96 12.68
C VAL A 378 -1.73 -18.70 11.18
N ARG A 379 -0.57 -18.67 10.55
CA ARG A 379 -0.39 -18.58 9.10
C ARG A 379 0.13 -19.91 8.58
N VAL A 380 -0.56 -20.47 7.60
CA VAL A 380 -0.18 -21.70 6.91
C VAL A 380 0.88 -21.40 5.85
N GLY A 381 1.84 -22.30 5.67
CA GLY A 381 2.87 -22.22 4.64
C GLY A 381 2.33 -22.49 3.22
N ASP A 382 3.22 -22.95 2.35
CA ASP A 382 2.96 -23.09 0.91
C ASP A 382 2.01 -24.23 0.52
N GLU A 383 1.58 -25.07 1.48
CA GLU A 383 0.63 -26.15 1.25
C GLU A 383 -0.66 -25.95 2.09
N ALA A 384 -1.81 -26.28 1.50
CA ALA A 384 -3.08 -26.27 2.22
C ALA A 384 -3.11 -27.34 3.30
N VAL A 385 -3.66 -27.02 4.46
CA VAL A 385 -3.73 -27.93 5.62
C VAL A 385 -5.17 -28.24 6.00
N THR A 386 -5.36 -29.35 6.74
CA THR A 386 -6.66 -29.77 7.26
C THR A 386 -6.73 -29.69 8.79
N SER A 387 -5.59 -29.45 9.44
CA SER A 387 -5.52 -29.22 10.89
C SER A 387 -4.36 -28.30 11.24
N TRP A 388 -4.47 -27.62 12.38
CA TRP A 388 -3.41 -26.78 12.94
C TRP A 388 -3.39 -26.86 14.48
N GLN A 389 -2.20 -26.60 15.04
CA GLN A 389 -1.96 -26.50 16.47
C GLN A 389 -0.97 -25.38 16.76
N ALA A 390 -1.24 -24.60 17.81
CA ALA A 390 -0.33 -23.55 18.32
C ALA A 390 -0.07 -23.77 19.80
N SER A 391 1.18 -23.63 20.27
CA SER A 391 1.57 -23.83 21.67
C SER A 391 2.51 -22.72 22.13
N TRP A 392 2.37 -22.26 23.39
CA TRP A 392 3.24 -21.25 23.99
C TRP A 392 3.43 -21.47 25.49
N ALA A 393 4.51 -20.89 26.01
CA ALA A 393 4.78 -20.93 27.45
C ALA A 393 3.93 -19.90 28.21
N LEU A 394 3.31 -20.33 29.29
CA LEU A 394 2.58 -19.47 30.20
C LEU A 394 3.50 -18.88 31.27
N PRO A 395 3.31 -17.60 31.69
CA PRO A 395 3.97 -17.07 32.87
C PRO A 395 3.76 -17.91 34.12
N ALA A 396 4.69 -17.84 35.06
CA ALA A 396 4.57 -18.62 36.31
C ALA A 396 3.27 -18.30 37.07
N GLY A 397 2.47 -19.33 37.33
CA GLY A 397 1.17 -19.19 37.98
C GLY A 397 0.02 -18.71 37.08
N ALA A 398 0.27 -18.51 35.79
CA ALA A 398 -0.74 -18.18 34.79
C ALA A 398 -1.38 -19.48 34.23
N GLY A 399 -2.59 -19.32 33.68
CA GLY A 399 -3.33 -20.38 33.00
C GLY A 399 -4.19 -19.78 31.88
N VAL A 400 -4.74 -20.65 31.01
CA VAL A 400 -5.79 -20.26 30.06
C VAL A 400 -7.13 -20.73 30.60
N SER A 401 -8.04 -19.79 30.86
CA SER A 401 -9.36 -20.09 31.43
C SER A 401 -10.41 -20.35 30.35
N GLN A 402 -10.25 -19.80 29.16
CA GLN A 402 -11.17 -19.95 28.04
C GLN A 402 -10.44 -19.68 26.74
N ALA A 403 -10.80 -20.39 25.67
CA ALA A 403 -10.44 -20.05 24.31
C ALA A 403 -11.71 -20.04 23.44
N TRP A 404 -11.70 -19.25 22.36
CA TRP A 404 -12.72 -19.26 21.31
C TRP A 404 -12.05 -19.40 19.94
N HIS A 405 -12.72 -20.08 19.04
CA HIS A 405 -12.23 -20.51 17.73
C HIS A 405 -11.04 -21.48 17.80
N GLY A 406 -10.90 -22.18 18.93
CA GLY A 406 -9.90 -23.21 19.14
C GLY A 406 -10.11 -23.97 20.44
N ILE A 407 -9.67 -25.23 20.47
CA ILE A 407 -9.79 -26.15 21.61
C ILE A 407 -8.51 -26.04 22.43
N VAL A 408 -8.61 -25.49 23.65
CA VAL A 408 -7.46 -25.29 24.52
C VAL A 408 -7.21 -26.50 25.44
N SER A 409 -5.93 -26.81 25.61
CA SER A 409 -5.42 -27.72 26.66
C SER A 409 -4.19 -27.10 27.31
N THR A 410 -3.94 -27.43 28.58
CA THR A 410 -2.75 -26.98 29.31
C THR A 410 -2.02 -28.16 29.91
N SER A 411 -0.68 -28.19 29.79
CA SER A 411 0.18 -29.19 30.38
C SER A 411 1.38 -28.51 31.04
N GLY A 412 1.45 -28.55 32.37
CA GLY A 412 2.45 -27.78 33.11
C GLY A 412 2.32 -26.29 32.88
N SER A 413 3.38 -25.63 32.38
CA SER A 413 3.43 -24.23 32.00
C SER A 413 3.20 -23.98 30.50
N THR A 414 2.71 -24.96 29.74
CA THR A 414 2.47 -24.81 28.30
C THR A 414 0.97 -24.84 28.03
N ALA A 415 0.49 -23.81 27.31
CA ALA A 415 -0.83 -23.83 26.70
C ALA A 415 -0.71 -24.35 25.27
N THR A 416 -1.68 -25.17 24.85
CA THR A 416 -1.80 -25.67 23.48
C THR A 416 -3.24 -25.46 23.01
N VAL A 417 -3.41 -24.94 21.83
CA VAL A 417 -4.72 -24.79 21.18
C VAL A 417 -4.68 -25.48 19.82
N THR A 418 -5.70 -26.32 19.58
CA THR A 418 -5.92 -26.97 18.29
C THR A 418 -7.16 -26.39 17.62
N ASN A 419 -7.28 -26.62 16.31
CA ASN A 419 -8.44 -26.16 15.55
C ASN A 419 -9.76 -26.78 16.03
N GLU A 420 -10.84 -26.06 15.81
CA GLU A 420 -12.19 -26.55 15.85
C GLU A 420 -12.50 -27.38 14.58
N SER A 421 -13.57 -28.18 14.62
CA SER A 421 -13.99 -29.00 13.48
C SER A 421 -14.31 -28.24 12.20
N TRP A 422 -14.53 -26.93 12.28
CA TRP A 422 -14.95 -26.07 11.18
C TRP A 422 -13.83 -25.15 10.64
N ASN A 423 -12.72 -24.95 11.36
CA ASN A 423 -11.65 -24.04 10.97
C ASN A 423 -10.27 -24.71 10.82
N GLY A 424 -10.22 -26.05 10.74
CA GLY A 424 -8.98 -26.78 10.53
C GLY A 424 -8.47 -26.73 9.10
N SER A 425 -9.38 -26.58 8.12
CA SER A 425 -8.98 -26.49 6.71
C SER A 425 -8.61 -25.05 6.36
N VAL A 426 -7.33 -24.83 6.05
CA VAL A 426 -6.78 -23.52 5.68
C VAL A 426 -6.01 -23.68 4.38
N ALA A 427 -6.26 -22.80 3.41
CA ALA A 427 -5.56 -22.78 2.13
C ALA A 427 -4.07 -22.43 2.30
N ALA A 428 -3.25 -22.80 1.33
CA ALA A 428 -1.85 -22.38 1.27
C ALA A 428 -1.72 -20.85 1.41
N GLY A 429 -0.80 -20.38 2.26
CA GLY A 429 -0.63 -18.96 2.60
C GLY A 429 -1.77 -18.33 3.42
N GLY A 430 -2.84 -19.08 3.70
CA GLY A 430 -4.00 -18.62 4.45
C GLY A 430 -3.74 -18.45 5.93
N THR A 431 -4.63 -17.70 6.60
CA THR A 431 -4.54 -17.44 8.05
C THR A 431 -5.80 -17.84 8.76
N VAL A 432 -5.65 -18.24 10.02
CA VAL A 432 -6.75 -18.45 10.97
C VAL A 432 -6.38 -17.82 12.30
N THR A 433 -7.37 -17.21 12.98
CA THR A 433 -7.18 -16.58 14.28
C THR A 433 -8.04 -17.25 15.34
N PHE A 434 -7.50 -17.35 16.55
CA PHE A 434 -8.27 -17.70 17.75
C PHE A 434 -7.91 -16.77 18.90
N GLY A 435 -8.82 -16.60 19.83
CA GLY A 435 -8.57 -15.79 21.02
C GLY A 435 -8.66 -16.61 22.30
N PHE A 436 -8.11 -16.07 23.40
CA PHE A 436 -8.19 -16.72 24.70
C PHE A 436 -8.17 -15.70 25.86
N THR A 437 -8.68 -16.15 27.00
CA THR A 437 -8.53 -15.43 28.27
C THR A 437 -7.50 -16.14 29.13
N GLY A 438 -6.41 -15.45 29.45
CA GLY A 438 -5.38 -15.88 30.39
C GLY A 438 -5.70 -15.43 31.81
N SER A 439 -5.38 -16.26 32.80
CA SER A 439 -5.41 -15.94 34.24
C SER A 439 -3.99 -15.62 34.74
N GLY A 440 -3.88 -14.71 35.71
CA GLY A 440 -2.60 -14.29 36.27
C GLY A 440 -2.09 -13.01 35.62
N ALA A 441 -0.82 -12.68 35.82
CA ALA A 441 -0.21 -11.51 35.22
C ALA A 441 -0.01 -11.70 33.69
N ALA A 442 -0.31 -10.69 32.90
CA ALA A 442 0.03 -10.69 31.49
C ALA A 442 1.54 -10.82 31.29
N PRO A 443 2.02 -11.53 30.26
CA PRO A 443 3.44 -11.55 29.92
C PRO A 443 3.92 -10.14 29.57
N THR A 444 5.12 -9.79 30.01
CA THR A 444 5.74 -8.47 29.75
C THR A 444 6.25 -8.31 28.31
N ALA A 445 6.39 -9.43 27.60
CA ALA A 445 6.64 -9.51 26.16
C ALA A 445 5.79 -10.65 25.61
N ALA A 446 5.39 -10.56 24.34
CA ALA A 446 4.64 -11.64 23.71
C ALA A 446 5.47 -12.94 23.72
N PRO A 447 4.94 -14.06 24.26
CA PRO A 447 5.67 -15.32 24.24
C PRO A 447 5.80 -15.86 22.83
N ALA A 448 6.92 -16.50 22.53
CA ALA A 448 7.09 -17.25 21.29
C ALA A 448 6.04 -18.36 21.19
N VAL A 449 5.42 -18.49 20.04
CA VAL A 449 4.40 -19.51 19.74
C VAL A 449 4.98 -20.50 18.74
N THR A 450 4.97 -21.77 19.10
CA THR A 450 5.26 -22.86 18.15
C THR A 450 3.99 -23.25 17.41
N CYS A 451 4.11 -23.54 16.12
CA CYS A 451 3.00 -23.96 15.26
C CYS A 451 3.32 -25.29 14.58
N SER A 452 2.32 -26.15 14.43
CA SER A 452 2.34 -27.30 13.56
C SER A 452 1.01 -27.43 12.81
N ALA A 453 1.04 -27.82 11.55
CA ALA A 453 -0.15 -27.96 10.72
C ALA A 453 0.01 -29.17 9.77
N SER A 454 -1.10 -29.80 9.37
CA SER A 454 -1.08 -31.01 8.53
C SER A 454 -2.31 -31.11 7.60
#